data_9045644ed371fea2bf65992e237f0d55
#
_entry.id   9045644ed371fea2bf65992e237f0d55
#
_cell.length_a   1.000
_cell.length_b   1.000
_cell.length_c   1.000
_cell.angle_alpha   90.00
_cell.angle_beta   90.00
_cell.angle_gamma   90.00
#
_symmetry.space_group_name_H-M   'P 1'
#
loop_
_entity.id
_entity.type
_entity.pdbx_description
1 polymer ?
#
loop_
_entity_poly.entity_id
_entity_poly.type
_entity_poly.pdbx_seq_one_letter_code
_entity_poly.pdbx_strand_id
1 'polypeptide(L)'
;NIGTAYFGCGGFASDGSRVFDPDLFEENSQYAKMIEIKLSQGAKPGHGGLLPKEKITKEIADARNLPWPVLHDCVSPARHSAFSNPYELCEFINTLRTLSKGKPIGMKLCMGHPEEFAALVRAFVETGEAPD
;
A
#
# COMPACT_ATOMS: atom_id res chain seq x y z
N ASN A 1 -3.11 7.36 1.90
CA ASN A 1 -2.42 6.22 2.51
C ASN A 1 -2.63 4.98 1.65
N ILE A 2 -1.54 4.33 1.23
CA ILE A 2 -1.53 3.12 0.41
C ILE A 2 -1.18 1.93 1.32
N GLY A 3 -2.18 1.14 1.68
CA GLY A 3 -1.98 -0.11 2.40
C GLY A 3 -1.82 -1.30 1.48
N THR A 4 -1.55 -2.47 2.05
CA THR A 4 -1.26 -3.71 1.33
C THR A 4 -2.41 -4.25 0.47
N ALA A 5 -3.63 -3.78 0.68
CA ALA A 5 -4.79 -4.14 -0.13
C ALA A 5 -5.10 -3.13 -1.25
N TYR A 6 -4.32 -2.06 -1.37
CA TYR A 6 -4.44 -1.02 -2.42
C TYR A 6 -5.87 -0.44 -2.56
N PHE A 7 -6.61 -0.28 -1.46
CA PHE A 7 -7.94 0.32 -1.52
C PHE A 7 -7.89 1.72 -2.14
N GLY A 8 -8.70 1.93 -3.19
CA GLY A 8 -8.74 3.17 -3.94
C GLY A 8 -7.58 3.39 -4.93
N CYS A 9 -6.65 2.45 -5.04
CA CYS A 9 -5.53 2.51 -5.98
C CYS A 9 -5.08 1.14 -6.47
N GLY A 10 -5.97 0.16 -6.46
CA GLY A 10 -5.67 -1.18 -6.92
C GLY A 10 -6.89 -2.05 -7.11
N GLY A 11 -6.67 -3.22 -7.66
CA GLY A 11 -7.68 -4.21 -7.99
C GLY A 11 -7.32 -5.62 -7.54
N PHE A 12 -7.85 -6.59 -8.28
CA PHE A 12 -7.57 -8.01 -8.09
C PHE A 12 -6.88 -8.58 -9.32
N ALA A 13 -5.85 -9.36 -9.12
CA ALA A 13 -5.29 -10.22 -10.16
C ALA A 13 -6.20 -11.42 -10.43
N SER A 14 -5.90 -12.19 -11.47
CA SER A 14 -6.69 -13.37 -11.86
C SER A 14 -6.74 -14.47 -10.79
N ASP A 15 -5.75 -14.52 -9.91
CA ASP A 15 -5.68 -15.44 -8.77
C ASP A 15 -6.39 -14.91 -7.50
N GLY A 16 -7.02 -13.73 -7.59
CA GLY A 16 -7.69 -13.07 -6.47
C GLY A 16 -6.77 -12.29 -5.54
N SER A 17 -5.49 -12.22 -5.81
CA SER A 17 -4.56 -11.40 -5.03
C SER A 17 -4.77 -9.91 -5.29
N ARG A 18 -4.43 -9.08 -4.28
CA ARG A 18 -4.50 -7.62 -4.41
C ARG A 18 -3.27 -7.10 -5.15
N VAL A 19 -3.50 -6.25 -6.15
CA VAL A 19 -2.46 -5.64 -6.98
C VAL A 19 -2.64 -4.13 -7.06
N PHE A 20 -1.53 -3.43 -7.18
CA PHE A 20 -1.51 -2.00 -7.46
C PHE A 20 -1.95 -1.74 -8.90
N ASP A 21 -2.75 -0.68 -9.09
CA ASP A 21 -3.24 -0.22 -10.40
C ASP A 21 -2.75 1.22 -10.63
N PRO A 22 -1.79 1.43 -11.53
CA PRO A 22 -1.21 2.75 -11.80
C PRO A 22 -2.23 3.77 -12.30
N ASP A 23 -3.17 3.35 -13.15
CA ASP A 23 -4.16 4.26 -13.76
C ASP A 23 -5.15 4.74 -12.70
N LEU A 24 -5.67 3.82 -11.90
CA LEU A 24 -6.56 4.15 -10.79
C LEU A 24 -5.85 4.99 -9.71
N PHE A 25 -4.55 4.73 -9.48
CA PHE A 25 -3.76 5.55 -8.57
C PHE A 25 -3.58 6.97 -9.12
N GLU A 26 -3.23 7.14 -10.40
CA GLU A 26 -3.06 8.46 -11.01
C GLU A 26 -4.36 9.28 -10.90
N GLU A 27 -5.50 8.68 -11.22
CA GLU A 27 -6.82 9.31 -11.11
C GLU A 27 -7.10 9.77 -9.67
N ASN A 28 -6.95 8.89 -8.68
CA ASN A 28 -7.32 9.19 -7.31
C ASN A 28 -6.28 10.04 -6.57
N SER A 29 -5.01 9.95 -6.96
CA SER A 29 -3.93 10.71 -6.33
C SER A 29 -4.05 12.22 -6.55
N GLN A 30 -4.77 12.68 -7.58
CA GLN A 30 -4.96 14.12 -7.86
C GLN A 30 -5.59 14.87 -6.67
N TYR A 31 -6.41 14.22 -5.87
CA TYR A 31 -7.08 14.80 -4.70
C TYR A 31 -6.21 14.79 -3.44
N ALA A 32 -5.10 14.08 -3.45
CA ALA A 32 -4.18 14.02 -2.31
C ALA A 32 -3.14 15.14 -2.36
N LYS A 33 -2.70 15.61 -1.19
CA LYS A 33 -1.58 16.56 -1.07
C LYS A 33 -0.25 15.85 -0.90
N MET A 34 -0.27 14.67 -0.30
CA MET A 34 0.87 13.77 -0.15
C MET A 34 0.39 12.32 -0.16
N ILE A 35 1.29 11.41 -0.42
CA ILE A 35 1.05 9.98 -0.45
C ILE A 35 1.84 9.33 0.69
N GLU A 36 1.25 8.36 1.37
CA GLU A 36 1.95 7.58 2.41
C GLU A 36 1.84 6.09 2.10
N ILE A 37 2.97 5.41 1.99
CA ILE A 37 3.03 3.94 1.87
C ILE A 37 2.98 3.36 3.27
N LYS A 38 1.96 2.56 3.58
CA LYS A 38 1.83 1.86 4.86
C LYS A 38 2.31 0.43 4.71
N LEU A 39 3.51 0.13 5.21
CA LEU A 39 4.13 -1.19 5.10
C LEU A 39 3.45 -2.24 6.00
N SER A 40 2.98 -1.83 7.20
CA SER A 40 2.36 -2.74 8.15
C SER A 40 1.28 -2.06 9.00
N GLN A 41 0.54 -2.86 9.77
CA GLN A 41 -0.55 -2.41 10.62
C GLN A 41 -0.04 -2.01 12.03
N GLY A 42 0.29 -0.71 12.23
CA GLY A 42 0.68 -0.20 13.54
C GLY A 42 1.84 -0.98 14.16
N ALA A 43 1.67 -1.48 15.38
CA ALA A 43 2.68 -2.25 16.12
C ALA A 43 2.59 -3.77 15.87
N LYS A 44 2.10 -4.20 14.71
CA LYS A 44 1.95 -5.62 14.35
C LYS A 44 2.68 -5.91 13.04
N PRO A 45 4.02 -6.06 13.06
CA PRO A 45 4.79 -6.38 11.86
C PRO A 45 4.34 -7.71 11.28
N GLY A 46 4.28 -7.81 9.95
CA GLY A 46 3.89 -9.01 9.23
C GLY A 46 2.39 -9.37 9.32
N HIS A 47 1.56 -8.52 9.90
CA HIS A 47 0.11 -8.73 9.96
C HIS A 47 -0.62 -7.82 8.99
N GLY A 48 -1.57 -8.41 8.24
CA GLY A 48 -2.56 -7.67 7.48
C GLY A 48 -3.72 -7.18 8.35
N GLY A 49 -4.60 -6.38 7.75
CA GLY A 49 -5.84 -5.96 8.39
C GLY A 49 -6.97 -6.95 8.16
N LEU A 50 -7.89 -7.04 9.12
CA LEU A 50 -9.13 -7.79 9.01
C LEU A 50 -10.31 -6.87 9.29
N LEU A 51 -11.26 -6.79 8.37
CA LEU A 51 -12.57 -6.18 8.61
C LEU A 51 -13.65 -7.28 8.47
N PRO A 52 -14.30 -7.67 9.58
CA PRO A 52 -15.37 -8.67 9.56
C PRO A 52 -16.50 -8.25 8.61
N LYS A 53 -17.08 -9.20 7.89
CA LYS A 53 -18.14 -8.94 6.90
C LYS A 53 -19.34 -8.23 7.48
N GLU A 54 -19.68 -8.51 8.74
CA GLU A 54 -20.79 -7.89 9.45
C GLU A 54 -20.63 -6.38 9.67
N LYS A 55 -19.39 -5.87 9.55
CA LYS A 55 -19.05 -4.45 9.68
C LYS A 55 -18.89 -3.75 8.32
N ILE A 56 -19.04 -4.47 7.23
CA ILE A 56 -18.88 -3.91 5.88
C ILE A 56 -20.24 -3.39 5.42
N THR A 57 -20.38 -2.08 5.36
CA THR A 57 -21.52 -1.42 4.72
C THR A 57 -21.37 -1.40 3.21
N LYS A 58 -22.45 -1.06 2.49
CA LYS A 58 -22.37 -0.90 1.03
C LYS A 58 -21.33 0.16 0.62
N GLU A 59 -21.27 1.29 1.33
CA GLU A 59 -20.30 2.35 1.09
C GLU A 59 -18.85 1.86 1.26
N ILE A 60 -18.59 1.04 2.29
CA ILE A 60 -17.27 0.44 2.50
C ILE A 60 -16.96 -0.56 1.38
N ALA A 61 -17.93 -1.35 0.95
CA ALA A 61 -17.74 -2.30 -0.14
C ALA A 61 -17.39 -1.57 -1.45
N ASP A 62 -18.13 -0.51 -1.78
CA ASP A 62 -17.87 0.31 -2.97
C ASP A 62 -16.48 0.96 -2.91
N ALA A 63 -16.13 1.58 -1.78
CA ALA A 63 -14.81 2.21 -1.57
C ALA A 63 -13.62 1.23 -1.61
N ARG A 64 -13.86 -0.04 -1.34
CA ARG A 64 -12.84 -1.11 -1.33
C ARG A 64 -12.88 -2.00 -2.57
N ASN A 65 -13.77 -1.70 -3.52
CA ASN A 65 -14.00 -2.50 -4.71
C ASN A 65 -14.31 -3.97 -4.36
N LEU A 66 -15.24 -4.18 -3.42
CA LEU A 66 -15.72 -5.50 -3.01
C LEU A 66 -17.08 -5.79 -3.64
N PRO A 67 -17.38 -7.07 -3.95
CA PRO A 67 -18.70 -7.45 -4.43
C PRO A 67 -19.77 -7.20 -3.35
N TRP A 68 -20.97 -6.81 -3.77
CA TRP A 68 -22.09 -6.66 -2.85
C TRP A 68 -23.23 -7.62 -3.20
N PRO A 69 -23.84 -8.34 -2.24
CA PRO A 69 -23.49 -8.37 -0.80
C PRO A 69 -22.13 -9.03 -0.52
N VAL A 70 -21.46 -8.57 0.53
CA VAL A 70 -20.17 -9.12 0.95
C VAL A 70 -20.40 -10.45 1.67
N LEU A 71 -19.81 -11.53 1.16
CA LEU A 71 -19.99 -12.89 1.70
C LEU A 71 -18.87 -13.30 2.67
N HIS A 72 -17.70 -12.65 2.59
CA HIS A 72 -16.52 -12.99 3.37
C HIS A 72 -15.91 -11.75 4.01
N ASP A 73 -15.10 -11.97 5.05
CA ASP A 73 -14.32 -10.92 5.68
C ASP A 73 -13.37 -10.26 4.68
N CYS A 74 -13.19 -8.94 4.81
CA CYS A 74 -12.22 -8.22 3.99
C CYS A 74 -10.84 -8.27 4.65
N VAL A 75 -9.96 -9.10 4.08
CA VAL A 75 -8.59 -9.30 4.58
C VAL A 75 -7.61 -8.49 3.72
N SER A 76 -6.75 -7.70 4.39
CA SER A 76 -5.60 -7.07 3.73
C SER A 76 -4.40 -8.01 3.82
N PRO A 77 -3.62 -8.17 2.75
CA PRO A 77 -2.40 -8.99 2.77
C PRO A 77 -1.40 -8.54 3.84
N ALA A 78 -0.52 -9.45 4.29
CA ALA A 78 0.54 -9.14 5.25
C ALA A 78 1.62 -8.21 4.66
N ARG A 79 1.78 -8.21 3.33
CA ARG A 79 2.79 -7.44 2.59
C ARG A 79 2.22 -6.88 1.30
N HIS A 80 2.89 -5.86 0.76
CA HIS A 80 2.60 -5.36 -0.58
C HIS A 80 2.96 -6.39 -1.65
N SER A 81 2.20 -6.42 -2.75
CA SER A 81 2.54 -7.21 -3.94
C SER A 81 3.44 -6.43 -4.91
N ALA A 82 3.50 -5.10 -4.81
CA ALA A 82 4.27 -4.25 -5.71
C ALA A 82 5.78 -4.30 -5.45
N PHE A 83 6.22 -4.78 -4.29
CA PHE A 83 7.63 -4.90 -3.93
C PHE A 83 7.85 -5.98 -2.88
N SER A 84 9.02 -6.61 -2.88
CA SER A 84 9.42 -7.70 -1.98
C SER A 84 10.71 -7.43 -1.21
N ASN A 85 11.46 -6.38 -1.60
CA ASN A 85 12.73 -6.01 -0.99
C ASN A 85 12.89 -4.47 -0.97
N PRO A 86 13.89 -3.92 -0.22
CA PRO A 86 14.11 -2.49 -0.11
C PRO A 86 14.35 -1.75 -1.43
N TYR A 87 15.02 -2.37 -2.39
CA TYR A 87 15.32 -1.72 -3.68
C TYR A 87 14.06 -1.59 -4.55
N GLU A 88 13.23 -2.63 -4.61
CA GLU A 88 11.92 -2.56 -5.26
C GLU A 88 10.99 -1.54 -4.59
N LEU A 89 11.10 -1.34 -3.27
CA LEU A 89 10.39 -0.26 -2.59
C LEU A 89 10.85 1.11 -3.09
N CYS A 90 12.15 1.32 -3.31
CA CYS A 90 12.67 2.55 -3.90
C CYS A 90 12.09 2.79 -5.31
N GLU A 91 12.04 1.77 -6.15
CA GLU A 91 11.41 1.83 -7.47
C GLU A 91 9.92 2.16 -7.36
N PHE A 92 9.23 1.59 -6.39
CA PHE A 92 7.81 1.88 -6.15
C PHE A 92 7.60 3.33 -5.67
N ILE A 93 8.46 3.86 -4.79
CA ILE A 93 8.45 5.27 -4.37
C ILE A 93 8.57 6.19 -5.58
N ASN A 94 9.54 5.92 -6.47
CA ASN A 94 9.76 6.69 -7.69
C ASN A 94 8.55 6.61 -8.64
N THR A 95 7.98 5.42 -8.79
CA THR A 95 6.75 5.22 -9.57
C THR A 95 5.60 6.08 -9.04
N LEU A 96 5.35 6.04 -7.73
CA LEU A 96 4.29 6.84 -7.11
C LEU A 96 4.55 8.35 -7.24
N ARG A 97 5.80 8.78 -7.10
CA ARG A 97 6.20 10.18 -7.26
C ARG A 97 5.96 10.66 -8.70
N THR A 98 6.28 9.82 -9.68
CA THR A 98 6.04 10.11 -11.11
C THR A 98 4.56 10.20 -11.41
N LEU A 99 3.78 9.18 -11.06
CA LEU A 99 2.34 9.13 -11.31
C LEU A 99 1.56 10.24 -10.58
N SER A 100 2.01 10.63 -9.40
CA SER A 100 1.38 11.72 -8.64
C SER A 100 1.85 13.12 -9.04
N LYS A 101 2.68 13.24 -10.07
CA LYS A 101 3.22 14.51 -10.59
C LYS A 101 4.07 15.26 -9.55
N GLY A 102 4.94 14.52 -8.87
CA GLY A 102 5.92 15.08 -7.92
C GLY A 102 5.38 15.33 -6.51
N LYS A 103 4.26 14.72 -6.12
CA LYS A 103 3.78 14.84 -4.73
C LYS A 103 4.74 14.12 -3.76
N PRO A 104 4.85 14.63 -2.52
CA PRO A 104 5.65 13.96 -1.49
C PRO A 104 5.16 12.53 -1.21
N ILE A 105 6.11 11.61 -1.09
CA ILE A 105 5.85 10.20 -0.77
C ILE A 105 6.44 9.87 0.59
N GLY A 106 5.59 9.76 1.59
CA GLY A 106 5.99 9.34 2.94
C GLY A 106 5.87 7.82 3.13
N MET A 107 6.41 7.34 4.24
CA MET A 107 6.36 5.93 4.58
C MET A 107 5.95 5.75 6.06
N LYS A 108 5.04 4.79 6.30
CA LYS A 108 4.67 4.35 7.64
C LYS A 108 5.00 2.88 7.82
N LEU A 109 5.77 2.57 8.87
CA LEU A 109 6.16 1.20 9.19
C LEU A 109 6.13 0.95 10.70
N CYS A 110 6.12 -0.33 11.08
CA CYS A 110 6.47 -0.78 12.41
C CYS A 110 7.92 -1.29 12.36
N MET A 111 8.79 -0.73 13.16
CA MET A 111 10.17 -1.19 13.26
C MET A 111 10.24 -2.35 14.27
N GLY A 112 10.30 -3.58 13.74
CA GLY A 112 10.46 -4.80 14.54
C GLY A 112 11.92 -5.06 14.87
N HIS A 113 12.77 -5.09 13.86
CA HIS A 113 14.20 -5.30 13.96
C HIS A 113 14.97 -4.09 13.39
N PRO A 114 15.90 -3.50 14.16
CA PRO A 114 16.69 -2.36 13.69
C PRO A 114 17.48 -2.64 12.41
N GLU A 115 17.91 -3.89 12.21
CA GLU A 115 18.65 -4.33 11.02
C GLU A 115 17.81 -4.21 9.73
N GLU A 116 16.51 -4.46 9.81
CA GLU A 116 15.59 -4.31 8.67
C GLU A 116 15.46 -2.83 8.29
N PHE A 117 15.37 -1.96 9.29
CA PHE A 117 15.36 -0.52 9.04
C PHE A 117 16.68 -0.02 8.46
N ALA A 118 17.81 -0.54 8.96
CA ALA A 118 19.13 -0.22 8.38
C ALA A 118 19.25 -0.66 6.91
N ALA A 119 18.65 -1.80 6.54
CA ALA A 119 18.60 -2.26 5.15
C ALA A 119 17.76 -1.31 4.25
N LEU A 120 16.64 -0.79 4.76
CA LEU A 120 15.85 0.24 4.06
C LEU A 120 16.68 1.51 3.83
N VAL A 121 17.32 2.03 4.90
CA VAL A 121 18.13 3.25 4.80
C VAL A 121 19.30 3.06 3.81
N ARG A 122 19.94 1.90 3.81
CA ARG A 122 20.99 1.58 2.83
C ARG A 122 20.47 1.66 1.40
N ALA A 123 19.31 1.04 1.12
CA ALA A 123 18.74 1.09 -0.22
C ALA A 123 18.40 2.54 -0.64
N PHE A 124 17.87 3.36 0.27
CA PHE A 124 17.60 4.78 0.00
C PHE A 124 18.88 5.57 -0.36
N VAL A 125 19.97 5.30 0.36
CA VAL A 125 21.25 5.96 0.08
C VAL A 125 21.85 5.49 -1.25
N GLU A 126 21.83 4.19 -1.51
CA GLU A 126 22.42 3.60 -2.71
C GLU A 126 21.67 3.94 -3.99
N THR A 127 20.34 4.03 -3.93
CA THR A 127 19.50 4.36 -5.09
C THR A 127 19.31 5.87 -5.28
N GLY A 128 19.47 6.66 -4.23
CA GLY A 128 19.12 8.07 -4.21
C GLY A 128 17.59 8.31 -4.11
N GLU A 129 16.79 7.24 -4.03
CA GLU A 129 15.33 7.30 -3.90
C GLU A 129 14.93 7.02 -2.46
N ALA A 130 14.40 8.03 -1.79
CA ALA A 130 13.97 7.95 -0.41
C ALA A 130 12.55 8.52 -0.25
N PRO A 131 11.80 8.13 0.81
CA PRO A 131 10.61 8.86 1.19
C PRO A 131 10.97 10.30 1.62
N ASP A 132 9.97 11.20 1.49
CA ASP A 132 10.08 12.62 1.86
C ASP A 132 9.85 12.88 3.36
#